data_19fd05dc7c67cde7455c24edc93f2f67
#
_entry.id   19fd05dc7c67cde7455c24edc93f2f67
#
_cell.length_a   1.000
_cell.length_b   1.000
_cell.length_c   1.000
_cell.angle_alpha   90.00
_cell.angle_beta   90.00
_cell.angle_gamma   90.00
#
_symmetry.space_group_name_H-M   'P 1'
#
loop_
_entity.id
_entity.type
_entity.pdbx_description
1 polymer ?
#
loop_
_entity_poly.entity_id
_entity_poly.type
_entity_poly.pdbx_seq_one_letter_code
_entity_poly.pdbx_strand_id
1 'polypeptide(L)'
;KYDFDTYTSDITANFEAMEGREVRIAGRMMSRRDMGKANFIDVADGKGRIQCYVRVDDVGEDCFNAFKKWDIGDIIGLSGKVFSTRRGEISIHADSLELLAKSLLPLPEKYHGLKDTDTRYRQRYLDLIVNPEVKDTFIQRSQILREIRAYLDGKGYIEVDTPILVPLEIGASARPFV
;
A
#
# COMPACT_ATOMS: atom_id res chain seq x y z
N LYS A 1 -7.09 16.99 -2.69
CA LYS A 1 -6.41 16.09 -1.74
C LYS A 1 -7.48 15.36 -0.95
N TYR A 2 -7.54 14.03 -1.01
CA TYR A 2 -8.43 13.24 -0.18
C TYR A 2 -7.92 13.25 1.27
N ASP A 3 -8.82 13.48 2.21
CA ASP A 3 -8.49 13.62 3.63
C ASP A 3 -8.90 12.33 4.36
N PHE A 4 -8.01 11.35 4.40
CA PHE A 4 -8.19 10.13 5.18
C PHE A 4 -7.73 10.34 6.63
N ASP A 5 -8.35 9.66 7.58
CA ASP A 5 -8.10 9.82 9.01
C ASP A 5 -7.53 8.57 9.69
N THR A 6 -7.63 7.41 9.03
CA THR A 6 -7.32 6.12 9.66
C THR A 6 -6.59 5.20 8.68
N TYR A 7 -5.65 4.40 9.18
CA TYR A 7 -5.03 3.30 8.43
C TYR A 7 -5.74 1.98 8.68
N THR A 8 -5.70 1.09 7.70
CA THR A 8 -6.34 -0.24 7.78
C THR A 8 -5.80 -1.09 8.94
N SER A 9 -4.50 -0.99 9.26
CA SER A 9 -3.90 -1.67 10.40
C SER A 9 -4.44 -1.19 11.74
N ASP A 10 -4.74 0.11 11.86
CA ASP A 10 -5.22 0.69 13.11
C ASP A 10 -6.63 0.20 13.43
N ILE A 11 -7.46 0.00 12.37
CA ILE A 11 -8.80 -0.58 12.48
C ILE A 11 -8.73 -2.04 12.95
N THR A 12 -7.88 -2.84 12.30
CA THR A 12 -7.78 -4.27 12.62
C THR A 12 -7.16 -4.52 14.00
N ALA A 13 -6.18 -3.72 14.40
CA ALA A 13 -5.54 -3.85 15.71
C ALA A 13 -6.42 -3.37 16.88
N ASN A 14 -7.32 -2.44 16.64
CA ASN A 14 -8.14 -1.81 17.69
C ASN A 14 -9.65 -1.99 17.44
N PHE A 15 -10.04 -3.11 16.85
CA PHE A 15 -11.41 -3.35 16.39
C PHE A 15 -12.46 -3.06 17.46
N GLU A 16 -12.29 -3.58 18.69
CA GLU A 16 -13.25 -3.40 19.78
C GLU A 16 -13.54 -1.92 20.09
N ALA A 17 -12.53 -1.04 19.96
CA ALA A 17 -12.69 0.39 20.18
C ALA A 17 -13.20 1.12 18.94
N MET A 18 -13.13 0.51 17.77
CA MET A 18 -13.47 1.12 16.49
C MET A 18 -14.79 0.59 15.90
N GLU A 19 -15.34 -0.47 16.43
CA GLU A 19 -16.61 -1.02 15.96
C GLU A 19 -17.73 0.05 16.01
N GLY A 20 -18.45 0.19 14.90
CA GLY A 20 -19.50 1.19 14.72
C GLY A 20 -19.00 2.61 14.46
N ARG A 21 -17.71 2.91 14.55
CA ARG A 21 -17.16 4.23 14.22
C ARG A 21 -17.14 4.44 12.72
N GLU A 22 -17.36 5.68 12.33
CA GLU A 22 -17.15 6.16 10.97
C GLU A 22 -15.67 6.45 10.76
N VAL A 23 -15.12 5.96 9.67
CA VAL A 23 -13.70 6.11 9.29
C VAL A 23 -13.58 6.51 7.83
N ARG A 24 -12.49 7.18 7.50
CA ARG A 24 -12.11 7.48 6.11
C ARG A 24 -10.74 6.90 5.83
N ILE A 25 -10.70 6.00 4.85
CA ILE A 25 -9.47 5.37 4.38
C ILE A 25 -9.17 5.71 2.93
N ALA A 26 -7.92 5.62 2.54
CA ALA A 26 -7.48 5.68 1.15
C ALA A 26 -6.49 4.56 0.87
N GLY A 27 -6.67 3.86 -0.24
CA GLY A 27 -5.81 2.74 -0.58
C GLY A 27 -6.04 2.19 -1.98
N ARG A 28 -5.30 1.16 -2.33
CA ARG A 28 -5.41 0.46 -3.60
C ARG A 28 -6.45 -0.66 -3.52
N MET A 29 -7.38 -0.69 -4.45
CA MET A 29 -8.31 -1.80 -4.60
C MET A 29 -7.56 -3.03 -5.12
N MET A 30 -7.45 -4.06 -4.29
CA MET A 30 -6.66 -5.26 -4.57
C MET A 30 -7.50 -6.44 -5.04
N SER A 31 -8.79 -6.44 -4.75
CA SER A 31 -9.75 -7.45 -5.22
C SER A 31 -11.16 -6.90 -5.25
N ARG A 32 -12.01 -7.52 -6.05
CA ARG A 32 -13.45 -7.25 -6.08
C ARG A 32 -14.21 -8.54 -6.27
N ARG A 33 -15.24 -8.75 -5.45
CA ARG A 33 -16.23 -9.83 -5.58
C ARG A 33 -17.59 -9.20 -5.79
N ASP A 34 -18.10 -9.31 -7.01
CA ASP A 34 -19.41 -8.79 -7.39
C ASP A 34 -20.52 -9.77 -6.95
N MET A 35 -21.52 -9.26 -6.27
CA MET A 35 -22.72 -9.99 -5.84
C MET A 35 -24.01 -9.28 -6.31
N GLY A 36 -23.93 -8.57 -7.45
CA GLY A 36 -25.03 -7.85 -8.06
C GLY A 36 -25.26 -6.48 -7.43
N LYS A 37 -26.16 -6.36 -6.43
CA LYS A 37 -26.45 -5.10 -5.73
C LYS A 37 -25.43 -4.75 -4.63
N ALA A 38 -24.48 -5.64 -4.37
CA ALA A 38 -23.44 -5.47 -3.38
C ALA A 38 -22.11 -5.98 -3.91
N ASN A 39 -21.02 -5.43 -3.41
CA ASN A 39 -19.68 -5.87 -3.72
C ASN A 39 -18.87 -5.97 -2.43
N PHE A 40 -17.97 -6.94 -2.37
CA PHE A 40 -16.86 -6.95 -1.42
C PHE A 40 -15.59 -6.59 -2.15
N ILE A 41 -14.87 -5.61 -1.63
CA ILE A 41 -13.57 -5.21 -2.14
C ILE A 41 -12.53 -5.28 -1.03
N ASP A 42 -11.30 -5.55 -1.38
CA ASP A 42 -10.18 -5.41 -0.46
C ASP A 42 -9.40 -4.15 -0.82
N VAL A 43 -9.20 -3.29 0.16
CA VAL A 43 -8.42 -2.06 0.04
C VAL A 43 -7.14 -2.20 0.84
N ALA A 44 -6.00 -1.99 0.18
CA ALA A 44 -4.68 -2.01 0.80
C ALA A 44 -4.09 -0.61 0.84
N ASP A 45 -3.61 -0.20 2.01
CA ASP A 45 -2.88 1.05 2.21
C ASP A 45 -1.39 0.81 2.52
N GLY A 46 -0.72 1.84 3.05
CA GLY A 46 0.69 1.75 3.41
C GLY A 46 0.99 0.79 4.57
N LYS A 47 -0.01 0.46 5.41
CA LYS A 47 0.18 -0.28 6.66
C LYS A 47 -0.55 -1.63 6.72
N GLY A 48 -1.56 -1.84 5.88
CA GLY A 48 -2.32 -3.08 5.94
C GLY A 48 -3.34 -3.22 4.82
N ARG A 49 -4.32 -4.09 5.05
CA ARG A 49 -5.40 -4.39 4.12
C ARG A 49 -6.68 -4.66 4.90
N ILE A 50 -7.83 -4.18 4.37
CA ILE A 50 -9.14 -4.40 4.98
C ILE A 50 -10.17 -4.69 3.91
N GLN A 51 -11.17 -5.52 4.26
CA GLN A 51 -12.34 -5.74 3.43
C GLN A 51 -13.31 -4.55 3.55
N CYS A 52 -13.91 -4.15 2.45
CA CYS A 52 -14.97 -3.15 2.44
C CYS A 52 -16.20 -3.71 1.74
N TYR A 53 -17.37 -3.48 2.34
CA TYR A 53 -18.67 -3.88 1.82
C TYR A 53 -19.36 -2.68 1.21
N VAL A 54 -19.68 -2.76 -0.07
CA VAL A 54 -20.26 -1.68 -0.87
C VAL A 54 -21.63 -2.11 -1.37
N ARG A 55 -22.70 -1.41 -0.98
CA ARG A 55 -24.07 -1.66 -1.47
C ARG A 55 -24.60 -0.45 -2.22
N VAL A 56 -25.39 -0.72 -3.25
CA VAL A 56 -26.05 0.33 -4.03
C VAL A 56 -26.97 1.19 -3.17
N ASP A 57 -27.68 0.58 -2.20
CA ASP A 57 -28.62 1.29 -1.33
C ASP A 57 -27.95 2.28 -0.37
N ASP A 58 -26.66 2.07 -0.06
CA ASP A 58 -25.89 2.88 0.89
C ASP A 58 -25.11 3.98 0.20
N VAL A 59 -24.45 3.66 -0.94
CA VAL A 59 -23.60 4.63 -1.67
C VAL A 59 -24.34 5.38 -2.77
N GLY A 60 -25.57 4.97 -3.09
CA GLY A 60 -26.39 5.54 -4.16
C GLY A 60 -26.08 4.96 -5.55
N GLU A 61 -27.08 5.01 -6.45
CA GLU A 61 -27.01 4.41 -7.77
C GLU A 61 -25.90 5.02 -8.66
N ASP A 62 -25.75 6.32 -8.64
CA ASP A 62 -24.75 7.03 -9.46
C ASP A 62 -23.32 6.64 -9.06
N CYS A 63 -23.03 6.66 -7.76
CA CYS A 63 -21.74 6.26 -7.22
C CYS A 63 -21.47 4.77 -7.50
N PHE A 64 -22.46 3.91 -7.29
CA PHE A 64 -22.32 2.47 -7.54
C PHE A 64 -22.11 2.15 -9.03
N ASN A 65 -22.78 2.85 -9.95
CA ASN A 65 -22.60 2.71 -11.39
C ASN A 65 -21.22 3.22 -11.86
N ALA A 66 -20.71 4.29 -11.26
CA ALA A 66 -19.33 4.74 -11.48
C ALA A 66 -18.32 3.71 -10.96
N PHE A 67 -18.51 3.20 -9.74
CA PHE A 67 -17.68 2.18 -9.12
C PHE A 67 -17.59 0.88 -9.96
N LYS A 68 -18.68 0.47 -10.62
CA LYS A 68 -18.66 -0.72 -11.52
C LYS A 68 -17.62 -0.61 -12.64
N LYS A 69 -17.24 0.60 -13.04
CA LYS A 69 -16.27 0.88 -14.12
C LYS A 69 -14.82 0.93 -13.62
N TRP A 70 -14.62 0.82 -12.30
CA TRP A 70 -13.29 0.86 -11.73
C TRP A 70 -12.61 -0.50 -11.85
N ASP A 71 -11.28 -0.50 -11.86
CA ASP A 71 -10.46 -1.68 -12.04
C ASP A 71 -9.66 -2.01 -10.78
N ILE A 72 -9.29 -3.28 -10.66
CA ILE A 72 -8.30 -3.72 -9.66
C ILE A 72 -7.00 -2.98 -9.92
N GLY A 73 -6.44 -2.38 -8.86
CA GLY A 73 -5.28 -1.51 -8.96
C GLY A 73 -5.58 -0.03 -8.81
N ASP A 74 -6.82 0.39 -8.98
CA ASP A 74 -7.23 1.79 -8.77
C ASP A 74 -6.96 2.22 -7.32
N ILE A 75 -6.58 3.48 -7.15
CA ILE A 75 -6.50 4.11 -5.82
C ILE A 75 -7.83 4.76 -5.53
N ILE A 76 -8.42 4.40 -4.42
CA ILE A 76 -9.75 4.85 -4.02
C ILE A 76 -9.73 5.44 -2.62
N GLY A 77 -10.62 6.40 -2.39
CA GLY A 77 -11.03 6.86 -1.08
C GLY A 77 -12.38 6.22 -0.72
N LEU A 78 -12.57 5.91 0.54
CA LEU A 78 -13.80 5.31 1.05
C LEU A 78 -14.07 5.83 2.45
N SER A 79 -15.33 6.21 2.71
CA SER A 79 -15.83 6.42 4.08
C SER A 79 -16.90 5.40 4.43
N GLY A 80 -17.01 5.08 5.72
CA GLY A 80 -17.99 4.15 6.19
C GLY A 80 -17.78 3.69 7.63
N LYS A 81 -18.63 2.78 8.09
CA LYS A 81 -18.62 2.27 9.46
C LYS A 81 -17.88 0.96 9.58
N VAL A 82 -17.06 0.86 10.60
CA VAL A 82 -16.35 -0.37 10.95
C VAL A 82 -17.34 -1.38 11.54
N PHE A 83 -17.30 -2.63 11.06
CA PHE A 83 -18.13 -3.71 11.55
C PHE A 83 -17.45 -5.07 11.40
N SER A 84 -17.97 -6.09 12.05
CA SER A 84 -17.58 -7.48 11.82
C SER A 84 -18.64 -8.22 11.01
N THR A 85 -18.21 -8.96 10.00
CA THR A 85 -19.12 -9.83 9.24
C THR A 85 -19.57 -11.02 10.08
N ARG A 86 -20.64 -11.73 9.65
CA ARG A 86 -21.11 -12.95 10.32
C ARG A 86 -20.04 -14.04 10.45
N ARG A 87 -18.99 -13.99 9.65
CA ARG A 87 -17.85 -14.92 9.67
C ARG A 87 -16.68 -14.40 10.52
N GLY A 88 -16.84 -13.25 11.20
CA GLY A 88 -15.81 -12.65 12.05
C GLY A 88 -14.77 -11.82 11.29
N GLU A 89 -14.97 -11.51 9.99
CA GLU A 89 -14.04 -10.67 9.23
C GLU A 89 -14.29 -9.20 9.50
N ILE A 90 -13.26 -8.49 9.98
CA ILE A 90 -13.31 -7.04 10.21
C ILE A 90 -13.41 -6.32 8.87
N SER A 91 -14.42 -5.48 8.74
CA SER A 91 -14.77 -4.85 7.47
C SER A 91 -15.26 -3.41 7.67
N ILE A 92 -15.29 -2.64 6.59
CA ILE A 92 -15.92 -1.32 6.55
C ILE A 92 -17.17 -1.41 5.68
N HIS A 93 -18.30 -0.97 6.22
CA HIS A 93 -19.54 -0.78 5.48
C HIS A 93 -19.50 0.61 4.83
N ALA A 94 -19.30 0.65 3.53
CA ALA A 94 -19.08 1.90 2.80
C ALA A 94 -20.35 2.74 2.68
N ASP A 95 -20.25 3.99 3.04
CA ASP A 95 -21.26 5.03 2.83
C ASP A 95 -20.93 5.91 1.61
N SER A 96 -19.65 6.06 1.28
CA SER A 96 -19.21 6.76 0.08
C SER A 96 -17.92 6.20 -0.50
N LEU A 97 -17.70 6.44 -1.79
CA LEU A 97 -16.53 6.03 -2.55
C LEU A 97 -16.10 7.13 -3.51
N GLU A 98 -14.81 7.33 -3.65
CA GLU A 98 -14.22 8.27 -4.58
C GLU A 98 -13.03 7.63 -5.31
N LEU A 99 -12.95 7.80 -6.64
CA LEU A 99 -11.78 7.42 -7.42
C LEU A 99 -10.70 8.50 -7.30
N LEU A 100 -9.60 8.19 -6.65
CA LEU A 100 -8.49 9.11 -6.45
C LEU A 100 -7.46 9.07 -7.59
N ALA A 101 -7.15 7.88 -8.08
CA ALA A 101 -6.27 7.69 -9.23
C ALA A 101 -6.57 6.38 -9.95
N LYS A 102 -6.64 6.46 -11.28
CA LYS A 102 -6.89 5.32 -12.16
C LYS A 102 -5.61 4.52 -12.39
N SER A 103 -5.69 3.20 -12.24
CA SER A 103 -4.65 2.28 -12.71
C SER A 103 -4.81 2.08 -14.21
N LEU A 104 -3.85 2.58 -14.99
CA LEU A 104 -3.92 2.50 -16.46
C LEU A 104 -3.46 1.15 -17.00
N LEU A 105 -2.73 0.38 -16.21
CA LEU A 105 -2.26 -0.97 -16.56
C LEU A 105 -2.72 -1.97 -15.49
N PRO A 106 -3.09 -3.20 -15.89
CA PRO A 106 -3.47 -4.24 -14.95
C PRO A 106 -2.29 -4.62 -14.06
N LEU A 107 -2.59 -4.96 -12.80
CA LEU A 107 -1.60 -5.57 -11.92
C LEU A 107 -1.29 -7.01 -12.38
N PRO A 108 -0.06 -7.51 -12.15
CA PRO A 108 0.28 -8.91 -12.35
C PRO A 108 -0.67 -9.85 -11.61
N GLU A 109 -0.88 -11.06 -12.13
CA GLU A 109 -1.81 -12.03 -11.56
C GLU A 109 -1.52 -12.32 -10.08
N LYS A 110 -2.59 -12.29 -9.27
CA LYS A 110 -2.54 -12.39 -7.82
C LYS A 110 -2.02 -13.73 -7.30
N TYR A 111 -2.26 -14.84 -8.03
CA TYR A 111 -1.98 -16.20 -7.55
C TYR A 111 -0.52 -16.62 -7.65
N HIS A 112 0.24 -16.03 -8.55
CA HIS A 112 1.65 -16.41 -8.78
C HIS A 112 2.62 -15.30 -8.40
N GLY A 113 2.14 -14.10 -8.07
CA GLY A 113 2.99 -12.93 -7.86
C GLY A 113 3.82 -12.62 -9.11
N LEU A 114 4.72 -11.68 -8.97
CA LEU A 114 5.70 -11.37 -10.01
C LEU A 114 6.96 -12.21 -9.74
N LYS A 115 7.16 -13.33 -10.50
CA LYS A 115 8.27 -14.26 -10.29
C LYS A 115 9.49 -13.96 -11.17
N ASP A 116 9.27 -13.40 -12.36
CA ASP A 116 10.33 -13.07 -13.29
C ASP A 116 11.29 -12.04 -12.70
N THR A 117 12.53 -12.42 -12.49
CA THR A 117 13.55 -11.62 -11.80
C THR A 117 13.87 -10.33 -12.53
N ASP A 118 13.96 -10.35 -13.86
CA ASP A 118 14.28 -9.16 -14.64
C ASP A 118 13.16 -8.12 -14.54
N THR A 119 11.90 -8.54 -14.67
CA THR A 119 10.73 -7.68 -14.47
C THR A 119 10.67 -7.13 -13.05
N ARG A 120 10.95 -7.92 -12.01
CA ARG A 120 11.00 -7.48 -10.61
C ARG A 120 12.03 -6.37 -10.38
N TYR A 121 13.18 -6.46 -11.02
CA TYR A 121 14.23 -5.42 -10.92
C TYR A 121 13.91 -4.19 -11.75
N ARG A 122 13.36 -4.35 -12.95
CA ARG A 122 13.04 -3.23 -13.85
C ARG A 122 11.76 -2.48 -13.47
N GLN A 123 10.77 -3.21 -12.93
CA GLN A 123 9.49 -2.65 -12.51
C GLN A 123 9.31 -2.85 -11.00
N ARG A 124 10.24 -2.32 -10.22
CA ARG A 124 10.27 -2.47 -8.76
C ARG A 124 8.96 -2.07 -8.08
N TYR A 125 8.26 -1.07 -8.61
CA TYR A 125 6.98 -0.64 -8.09
C TYR A 125 5.90 -1.74 -8.16
N LEU A 126 5.88 -2.57 -9.20
CA LEU A 126 4.99 -3.72 -9.28
C LEU A 126 5.36 -4.78 -8.24
N ASP A 127 6.64 -5.10 -8.14
CA ASP A 127 7.16 -6.05 -7.15
C ASP A 127 6.76 -5.65 -5.72
N LEU A 128 6.83 -4.37 -5.37
CA LEU A 128 6.42 -3.85 -4.07
C LEU A 128 4.90 -3.89 -3.82
N ILE A 129 4.09 -3.87 -4.88
CA ILE A 129 2.63 -3.95 -4.79
C ILE A 129 2.16 -5.39 -4.59
N VAL A 130 2.78 -6.35 -5.31
CA VAL A 130 2.29 -7.73 -5.38
C VAL A 130 3.03 -8.71 -4.47
N ASN A 131 4.24 -8.36 -4.01
CA ASN A 131 5.09 -9.17 -3.13
C ASN A 131 5.35 -8.42 -1.80
N PRO A 132 4.49 -8.57 -0.77
CA PRO A 132 4.59 -7.83 0.50
C PRO A 132 5.94 -8.00 1.19
N GLU A 133 6.54 -9.18 1.16
CA GLU A 133 7.84 -9.48 1.77
C GLU A 133 8.99 -8.64 1.19
N VAL A 134 8.88 -8.25 -0.09
CA VAL A 134 9.86 -7.37 -0.74
C VAL A 134 9.76 -5.96 -0.17
N LYS A 135 8.53 -5.46 0.06
CA LYS A 135 8.30 -4.17 0.71
C LYS A 135 8.93 -4.13 2.11
N ASP A 136 8.75 -5.18 2.90
CA ASP A 136 9.30 -5.29 4.24
C ASP A 136 10.83 -5.26 4.23
N THR A 137 11.46 -5.94 3.27
CA THR A 137 12.91 -5.89 3.07
C THR A 137 13.42 -4.46 2.81
N PHE A 138 12.74 -3.68 1.98
CA PHE A 138 13.12 -2.29 1.73
C PHE A 138 12.87 -1.36 2.92
N ILE A 139 11.82 -1.61 3.69
CA ILE A 139 11.55 -0.88 4.94
C ILE A 139 12.67 -1.17 5.94
N GLN A 140 13.03 -2.45 6.16
CA GLN A 140 14.13 -2.83 7.05
C GLN A 140 15.47 -2.22 6.61
N ARG A 141 15.78 -2.26 5.30
CA ARG A 141 16.99 -1.60 4.77
C ARG A 141 17.03 -0.11 5.12
N SER A 142 15.92 0.60 4.98
CA SER A 142 15.83 2.02 5.32
C SER A 142 15.99 2.26 6.83
N GLN A 143 15.45 1.37 7.66
CA GLN A 143 15.63 1.42 9.12
C GLN A 143 17.11 1.21 9.51
N ILE A 144 17.76 0.20 8.95
CA ILE A 144 19.19 -0.08 9.23
C ILE A 144 20.04 1.15 8.92
N LEU A 145 19.86 1.78 7.76
CA LEU A 145 20.62 2.98 7.41
C LEU A 145 20.36 4.15 8.38
N ARG A 146 19.13 4.30 8.82
CA ARG A 146 18.75 5.33 9.80
C ARG A 146 19.42 5.09 11.16
N GLU A 147 19.39 3.83 11.63
CA GLU A 147 20.01 3.46 12.90
C GLU A 147 21.54 3.62 12.88
N ILE A 148 22.21 3.28 11.76
CA ILE A 148 23.64 3.51 11.60
C ILE A 148 23.95 5.02 11.71
N ARG A 149 23.19 5.87 11.01
CA ARG A 149 23.37 7.32 11.08
C ARG A 149 23.14 7.85 12.50
N ALA A 150 22.02 7.46 13.13
CA ALA A 150 21.70 7.89 14.47
C ALA A 150 22.76 7.45 15.50
N TYR A 151 23.30 6.24 15.36
CA TYR A 151 24.36 5.73 16.22
C TYR A 151 25.64 6.56 16.09
N LEU A 152 26.09 6.84 14.88
CA LEU A 152 27.30 7.63 14.62
C LEU A 152 27.13 9.08 15.05
N ASP A 153 26.00 9.69 14.73
CA ASP A 153 25.65 11.05 15.15
C ASP A 153 25.63 11.17 16.69
N GLY A 154 25.00 10.21 17.37
CA GLY A 154 25.01 10.13 18.84
C GLY A 154 26.40 9.92 19.48
N LYS A 155 27.41 9.53 18.68
CA LYS A 155 28.82 9.45 19.09
C LYS A 155 29.62 10.71 18.75
N GLY A 156 28.99 11.73 18.17
CA GLY A 156 29.63 12.98 17.77
C GLY A 156 30.34 12.93 16.42
N TYR A 157 30.10 11.93 15.59
CA TYR A 157 30.56 11.91 14.21
C TYR A 157 29.67 12.81 13.35
N ILE A 158 30.28 13.39 12.33
CA ILE A 158 29.57 14.23 11.33
C ILE A 158 29.52 13.47 10.02
N GLU A 159 28.32 13.32 9.45
CA GLU A 159 28.16 12.76 8.10
C GLU A 159 28.69 13.76 7.06
N VAL A 160 29.51 13.30 6.14
CA VAL A 160 30.10 14.11 5.07
C VAL A 160 29.98 13.42 3.72
N ASP A 161 29.81 14.21 2.67
CA ASP A 161 29.89 13.72 1.30
C ASP A 161 31.34 13.77 0.82
N THR A 162 31.90 12.59 0.52
CA THR A 162 33.25 12.50 -0.05
C THR A 162 33.20 12.46 -1.58
N PRO A 163 34.24 12.93 -2.30
CA PRO A 163 34.32 12.78 -3.74
C PRO A 163 34.24 11.31 -4.16
N ILE A 164 33.41 11.02 -5.16
CA ILE A 164 33.26 9.67 -5.74
C ILE A 164 34.47 9.35 -6.64
N LEU A 165 34.91 10.35 -7.41
CA LEU A 165 36.10 10.25 -8.26
C LEU A 165 37.31 10.83 -7.53
N VAL A 166 38.35 10.06 -7.44
CA VAL A 166 39.63 10.47 -6.81
C VAL A 166 40.79 10.24 -7.78
N PRO A 167 41.85 11.11 -7.74
CA PRO A 167 42.97 10.97 -8.65
C PRO A 167 43.98 9.87 -8.24
N LEU A 168 43.69 9.09 -7.21
CA LEU A 168 44.55 8.04 -6.69
C LEU A 168 43.91 6.68 -6.89
N GLU A 169 44.70 5.68 -7.25
CA GLU A 169 44.28 4.28 -7.37
C GLU A 169 44.14 3.64 -5.98
N ILE A 170 42.96 3.79 -5.36
CA ILE A 170 42.67 3.26 -4.01
C ILE A 170 41.57 2.20 -4.02
N GLY A 171 41.25 1.61 -5.17
CA GLY A 171 40.13 0.71 -5.39
C GLY A 171 40.39 -0.77 -5.10
N ALA A 172 41.18 -1.15 -4.10
CA ALA A 172 41.53 -2.53 -3.77
C ALA A 172 41.96 -3.34 -5.02
N SER A 173 41.17 -4.36 -5.45
CA SER A 173 41.47 -5.17 -6.64
C SER A 173 40.79 -4.66 -7.92
N ALA A 174 40.07 -3.55 -7.86
CA ALA A 174 39.39 -3.00 -9.04
C ALA A 174 40.41 -2.34 -10.00
N ARG A 175 40.20 -2.53 -11.32
CA ARG A 175 41.01 -1.84 -12.31
C ARG A 175 40.57 -0.38 -12.39
N PRO A 176 41.50 0.61 -12.33
CA PRO A 176 41.16 2.01 -12.53
C PRO A 176 40.69 2.28 -13.96
N PHE A 177 39.90 3.32 -14.13
CA PHE A 177 39.61 3.86 -15.45
C PHE A 177 40.87 4.60 -15.99
N VAL A 178 41.24 4.34 -17.24
CA VAL A 178 42.33 4.97 -17.93
C VAL A 178 41.81 5.96 -18.97
#